data_326046987a457d1d28b01d45c6969594
#
_entry.id   326046987a457d1d28b01d45c6969594
#
_cell.length_a   1.000
_cell.length_b   1.000
_cell.length_c   1.000
_cell.angle_alpha   90.00
_cell.angle_beta   90.00
_cell.angle_gamma   90.00
#
_symmetry.space_group_name_H-M   'P 1'
#
loop_
_entity.id
_entity.type
_entity.pdbx_description
1 polymer ?
#
loop_
_entity_poly.entity_id
_entity_poly.type
_entity_poly.pdbx_seq_one_letter_code
_entity_poly.pdbx_strand_id
1 'polypeptide(L)'
;MDLGLSHLGQQAIWSYLSKLILVELSYKETYFSAFKNKYFTGDGAYRDENGFYRITGRVDDVIIVSGHNLGTAPIEDAINEHDLVAESAIVGVPHEIKGNSLFGYITLKDESNSETYNDIKKDINQLISKQIGPIAKLDRIEFVPGLPKTRSGKIMRRILRKIAHDDIKNLGDVSTLLNPEVVKKIIDLILK
;
A
#
# COMPACT_ATOMS: atom_id res chain seq x y z
N MET A 1 36.86 -19.06 -29.34
CA MET A 1 36.26 -20.37 -29.12
C MET A 1 34.87 -20.35 -29.70
N ASP A 2 34.68 -21.01 -30.81
CA ASP A 2 33.35 -21.17 -31.40
C ASP A 2 32.65 -22.30 -30.64
N LEU A 3 31.59 -21.97 -29.93
CA LEU A 3 30.85 -22.93 -29.06
C LEU A 3 29.93 -23.87 -29.86
N GLY A 4 30.01 -23.86 -31.21
CA GLY A 4 29.24 -24.77 -32.09
C GLY A 4 27.73 -24.63 -31.96
N LEU A 5 27.25 -23.53 -31.36
CA LEU A 5 25.81 -23.26 -31.18
C LEU A 5 25.20 -22.68 -32.44
N SER A 6 24.01 -23.13 -32.81
CA SER A 6 23.24 -22.53 -33.90
C SER A 6 22.96 -21.06 -33.58
N HIS A 7 22.74 -20.22 -34.62
CA HIS A 7 22.42 -18.79 -34.48
C HIS A 7 21.24 -18.55 -33.49
N LEU A 8 20.23 -19.42 -33.50
CA LEU A 8 19.11 -19.39 -32.57
C LEU A 8 19.56 -19.69 -31.11
N GLY A 9 20.49 -20.60 -30.93
CA GLY A 9 21.05 -20.88 -29.59
C GLY A 9 21.84 -19.72 -29.02
N GLN A 10 22.60 -19.03 -29.85
CA GLN A 10 23.33 -17.83 -29.45
C GLN A 10 22.39 -16.69 -29.06
N GLN A 11 21.34 -16.44 -29.84
CA GLN A 11 20.32 -15.41 -29.53
C GLN A 11 19.58 -15.71 -28.21
N ALA A 12 19.25 -16.98 -27.95
CA ALA A 12 18.61 -17.40 -26.72
C ALA A 12 19.52 -17.14 -25.49
N ILE A 13 20.81 -17.45 -25.59
CA ILE A 13 21.80 -17.20 -24.54
C ILE A 13 21.95 -15.69 -24.30
N TRP A 14 22.09 -14.88 -25.34
CA TRP A 14 22.19 -13.43 -25.20
C TRP A 14 20.93 -12.82 -24.57
N SER A 15 19.75 -13.27 -24.95
CA SER A 15 18.48 -12.86 -24.35
C SER A 15 18.41 -13.22 -22.85
N TYR A 16 18.89 -14.39 -22.47
CA TYR A 16 18.94 -14.83 -21.08
C TYR A 16 19.95 -14.02 -20.26
N LEU A 17 21.17 -13.83 -20.78
CA LEU A 17 22.21 -13.04 -20.12
C LEU A 17 21.81 -11.58 -19.95
N SER A 18 21.18 -10.97 -20.96
CA SER A 18 20.69 -9.60 -20.85
C SER A 18 19.63 -9.43 -19.78
N LYS A 19 18.71 -10.40 -19.64
CA LYS A 19 17.72 -10.41 -18.54
C LYS A 19 18.37 -10.54 -17.17
N LEU A 20 19.38 -11.41 -17.03
CA LEU A 20 20.12 -11.55 -15.76
C LEU A 20 20.85 -10.26 -15.38
N ILE A 21 21.51 -9.61 -16.34
CA ILE A 21 22.20 -8.33 -16.11
C ILE A 21 21.22 -7.25 -15.71
N LEU A 22 20.04 -7.15 -16.37
CA LEU A 22 18.99 -6.19 -16.02
C LEU A 22 18.45 -6.43 -14.62
N VAL A 23 18.24 -7.69 -14.21
CA VAL A 23 17.80 -8.05 -12.86
C VAL A 23 18.86 -7.65 -11.83
N GLU A 24 20.14 -7.92 -12.08
CA GLU A 24 21.23 -7.54 -11.18
C GLU A 24 21.37 -6.02 -11.05
N LEU A 25 21.28 -5.28 -12.16
CA LEU A 25 21.34 -3.82 -12.16
C LEU A 25 20.15 -3.23 -11.39
N SER A 26 18.93 -3.72 -11.66
CA SER A 26 17.73 -3.30 -10.96
C SER A 26 17.80 -3.60 -9.46
N TYR A 27 18.35 -4.76 -9.07
CA TYR A 27 18.57 -5.11 -7.67
C TYR A 27 19.54 -4.15 -6.98
N LYS A 28 20.69 -3.86 -7.61
CA LYS A 28 21.67 -2.91 -7.08
C LYS A 28 21.09 -1.51 -6.97
N GLU A 29 20.38 -1.06 -8.00
CA GLU A 29 19.74 0.25 -8.01
C GLU A 29 18.67 0.37 -6.91
N THR A 30 17.84 -0.65 -6.76
CA THR A 30 16.74 -0.63 -5.79
C THR A 30 17.24 -0.66 -4.34
N TYR A 31 18.22 -1.52 -4.03
CA TYR A 31 18.55 -1.81 -2.64
C TYR A 31 19.89 -1.24 -2.16
N PHE A 32 20.78 -0.79 -3.06
CA PHE A 32 22.12 -0.34 -2.68
C PHE A 32 22.50 1.05 -3.20
N SER A 33 21.61 1.73 -3.96
CA SER A 33 21.88 3.08 -4.46
C SER A 33 21.68 4.16 -3.41
N ALA A 34 20.68 3.99 -2.52
CA ALA A 34 20.32 5.00 -1.54
C ALA A 34 21.40 5.22 -0.46
N PHE A 35 22.09 4.15 -0.05
CA PHE A 35 23.14 4.21 0.99
C PHE A 35 24.34 3.35 0.60
N LYS A 36 25.53 3.97 0.56
CA LYS A 36 26.77 3.27 0.19
C LYS A 36 27.04 2.09 1.13
N ASN A 37 27.23 0.90 0.58
CA ASN A 37 27.53 -0.35 1.28
C ASN A 37 26.47 -0.79 2.32
N LYS A 38 25.22 -0.34 2.17
CA LYS A 38 24.12 -0.75 3.04
C LYS A 38 22.92 -1.18 2.20
N TYR A 39 22.27 -2.24 2.64
CA TYR A 39 21.01 -2.70 2.05
C TYR A 39 19.84 -1.83 2.54
N PHE A 40 19.12 -1.22 1.62
CA PHE A 40 17.94 -0.41 1.90
C PHE A 40 16.69 -1.28 1.84
N THR A 41 16.08 -1.57 2.99
CA THR A 41 14.87 -2.40 3.08
C THR A 41 13.63 -1.66 2.60
N GLY A 42 13.64 -0.34 2.63
CA GLY A 42 12.47 0.51 2.42
C GLY A 42 11.54 0.58 3.64
N ASP A 43 11.98 0.04 4.78
CA ASP A 43 11.23 0.07 6.03
C ASP A 43 11.75 1.17 6.95
N GLY A 44 10.82 1.89 7.60
CA GLY A 44 11.13 2.78 8.70
C GLY A 44 11.26 2.00 10.00
N ALA A 45 12.20 2.39 10.86
CA ALA A 45 12.37 1.80 12.17
C ALA A 45 12.67 2.88 13.20
N TYR A 46 12.16 2.68 14.41
CA TYR A 46 12.48 3.47 15.60
C TYR A 46 13.26 2.59 16.58
N ARG A 47 14.28 3.16 17.20
CA ARG A 47 15.05 2.50 18.26
C ARG A 47 14.71 3.16 19.59
N ASP A 48 14.26 2.37 20.56
CA ASP A 48 13.93 2.86 21.90
C ASP A 48 15.18 3.05 22.77
N GLU A 49 14.97 3.58 23.99
CA GLU A 49 16.03 3.86 24.97
C GLU A 49 16.75 2.58 25.45
N ASN A 50 16.09 1.43 25.39
CA ASN A 50 16.65 0.14 25.75
C ASN A 50 17.40 -0.52 24.59
N GLY A 51 17.37 0.09 23.39
CA GLY A 51 18.06 -0.38 22.22
C GLY A 51 17.25 -1.34 21.33
N PHE A 52 15.98 -1.60 21.63
CA PHE A 52 15.09 -2.41 20.80
C PHE A 52 14.61 -1.64 19.58
N TYR A 53 14.46 -2.33 18.46
CA TYR A 53 13.93 -1.76 17.22
C TYR A 53 12.46 -2.10 17.06
N ARG A 54 11.66 -1.08 16.70
CA ARG A 54 10.28 -1.22 16.28
C ARG A 54 10.17 -0.79 14.81
N ILE A 55 9.64 -1.65 13.97
CA ILE A 55 9.33 -1.29 12.57
C ILE A 55 8.10 -0.39 12.60
N THR A 56 8.19 0.78 11.95
CA THR A 56 7.13 1.80 11.90
C THR A 56 6.32 1.76 10.61
N GLY A 57 6.70 0.89 9.67
CA GLY A 57 6.04 0.71 8.38
C GLY A 57 7.00 0.97 7.21
N ARG A 58 6.44 1.03 6.00
CA ARG A 58 7.19 1.31 4.78
C ARG A 58 7.45 2.80 4.65
N VAL A 59 8.65 3.17 4.17
CA VAL A 59 9.01 4.58 3.91
C VAL A 59 8.16 5.16 2.77
N ASP A 60 7.81 4.32 1.78
CA ASP A 60 6.96 4.69 0.64
C ASP A 60 5.46 4.74 0.97
N ASP A 61 5.05 4.25 2.14
CA ASP A 61 3.67 4.35 2.66
C ASP A 61 3.49 5.52 3.67
N VAL A 62 4.53 6.34 3.88
CA VAL A 62 4.39 7.57 4.68
C VAL A 62 3.62 8.63 3.89
N ILE A 63 2.59 9.20 4.52
CA ILE A 63 1.74 10.24 3.93
C ILE A 63 2.04 11.56 4.65
N ILE A 64 2.34 12.62 3.88
CA ILE A 64 2.60 13.94 4.44
C ILE A 64 1.28 14.71 4.47
N VAL A 65 0.74 14.95 5.68
CA VAL A 65 -0.50 15.69 5.90
C VAL A 65 -0.16 16.97 6.67
N SER A 66 -0.40 18.12 6.10
CA SER A 66 -0.10 19.43 6.73
C SER A 66 1.32 19.53 7.29
N GLY A 67 2.31 18.96 6.59
CA GLY A 67 3.71 18.93 7.00
C GLY A 67 4.09 17.82 8.02
N HIS A 68 3.15 17.01 8.45
CA HIS A 68 3.42 15.88 9.36
C HIS A 68 3.55 14.57 8.57
N ASN A 69 4.58 13.79 8.89
CA ASN A 69 4.79 12.46 8.34
C ASN A 69 3.95 11.43 9.11
N LEU A 70 2.92 10.88 8.47
CA LEU A 70 2.05 9.87 9.04
C LEU A 70 2.30 8.52 8.37
N GLY A 71 2.69 7.53 9.17
CA GLY A 71 2.75 6.13 8.71
C GLY A 71 1.36 5.54 8.61
N THR A 72 1.08 4.74 7.59
CA THR A 72 -0.23 4.10 7.43
C THR A 72 -0.47 3.00 8.45
N ALA A 73 0.57 2.24 8.82
CA ALA A 73 0.44 1.10 9.73
C ALA A 73 -0.13 1.46 11.11
N PRO A 74 0.34 2.50 11.84
CA PRO A 74 -0.26 2.88 13.12
C PRO A 74 -1.72 3.28 13.01
N ILE A 75 -2.12 3.90 11.87
CA ILE A 75 -3.51 4.30 11.64
C ILE A 75 -4.37 3.06 11.38
N GLU A 76 -3.88 2.14 10.55
CA GLU A 76 -4.56 0.87 10.26
C GLU A 76 -4.69 0.01 11.52
N ASP A 77 -3.65 -0.03 12.37
CA ASP A 77 -3.70 -0.74 13.65
C ASP A 77 -4.81 -0.17 14.56
N ALA A 78 -4.90 1.16 14.68
CA ALA A 78 -5.96 1.80 15.45
C ALA A 78 -7.36 1.50 14.91
N ILE A 79 -7.54 1.48 13.58
CA ILE A 79 -8.81 1.14 12.93
C ILE A 79 -9.19 -0.32 13.18
N ASN A 80 -8.22 -1.22 13.09
CA ASN A 80 -8.44 -2.66 13.23
C ASN A 80 -8.78 -3.08 14.68
N GLU A 81 -8.59 -2.19 15.68
CA GLU A 81 -9.10 -2.40 17.05
C GLU A 81 -10.64 -2.25 17.15
N HIS A 82 -11.29 -1.66 16.15
CA HIS A 82 -12.75 -1.52 16.16
C HIS A 82 -13.41 -2.88 15.91
N ASP A 83 -14.35 -3.27 16.80
CA ASP A 83 -14.97 -4.61 16.84
C ASP A 83 -15.60 -5.03 15.50
N LEU A 84 -16.16 -4.11 14.74
CA LEU A 84 -16.82 -4.38 13.46
C LEU A 84 -15.87 -4.39 12.26
N VAL A 85 -14.60 -3.98 12.41
CA VAL A 85 -13.63 -3.94 11.32
C VAL A 85 -12.94 -5.28 11.17
N ALA A 86 -12.89 -5.79 9.94
CA ALA A 86 -12.14 -6.99 9.58
C ALA A 86 -10.71 -6.64 9.16
N GLU A 87 -10.57 -5.62 8.29
CA GLU A 87 -9.28 -5.14 7.82
C GLU A 87 -9.41 -3.72 7.25
N SER A 88 -8.30 -3.00 7.20
CA SER A 88 -8.25 -1.65 6.67
C SER A 88 -7.00 -1.41 5.83
N ALA A 89 -7.07 -0.44 4.93
CA ALA A 89 -5.93 0.07 4.18
C ALA A 89 -6.06 1.58 3.99
N ILE A 90 -4.98 2.30 4.30
CA ILE A 90 -4.93 3.76 4.19
C ILE A 90 -4.06 4.17 3.00
N VAL A 91 -4.54 5.15 2.25
CA VAL A 91 -3.78 5.80 1.17
C VAL A 91 -3.88 7.32 1.27
N GLY A 92 -2.84 7.99 0.81
CA GLY A 92 -2.86 9.46 0.65
C GLY A 92 -3.55 9.84 -0.65
N VAL A 93 -4.36 10.89 -0.61
CA VAL A 93 -4.94 11.53 -1.79
C VAL A 93 -4.59 13.03 -1.78
N PRO A 94 -4.33 13.66 -2.93
CA PRO A 94 -4.04 15.09 -3.01
C PRO A 94 -5.13 15.92 -2.37
N HIS A 95 -4.73 16.95 -1.62
CA HIS A 95 -5.65 17.90 -0.99
C HIS A 95 -5.08 19.31 -1.11
N GLU A 96 -5.88 20.28 -1.55
CA GLU A 96 -5.45 21.65 -1.88
C GLU A 96 -4.75 22.36 -0.72
N ILE A 97 -5.23 22.17 0.52
CA ILE A 97 -4.71 22.88 1.70
C ILE A 97 -3.70 22.02 2.47
N LYS A 98 -3.97 20.73 2.64
CA LYS A 98 -3.17 19.83 3.49
C LYS A 98 -1.98 19.20 2.75
N GLY A 99 -1.86 19.40 1.43
CA GLY A 99 -0.96 18.66 0.56
C GLY A 99 -1.53 17.26 0.25
N ASN A 100 -1.74 16.44 1.28
CA ASN A 100 -2.52 15.20 1.18
C ASN A 100 -3.58 15.14 2.28
N SER A 101 -4.62 14.36 2.02
CA SER A 101 -5.60 13.89 2.99
C SER A 101 -5.55 12.36 3.08
N LEU A 102 -6.13 11.82 4.13
CA LEU A 102 -6.15 10.38 4.39
C LEU A 102 -7.46 9.77 3.90
N PHE A 103 -7.35 8.73 3.07
CA PHE A 103 -8.48 7.97 2.58
C PHE A 103 -8.38 6.52 3.07
N GLY A 104 -9.40 6.06 3.81
CA GLY A 104 -9.50 4.72 4.35
C GLY A 104 -10.42 3.82 3.54
N TYR A 105 -9.90 2.67 3.10
CA TYR A 105 -10.67 1.54 2.60
C TYR A 105 -10.83 0.55 3.75
N ILE A 106 -12.07 0.26 4.13
CA ILE A 106 -12.37 -0.55 5.31
C ILE A 106 -13.29 -1.69 4.93
N THR A 107 -12.92 -2.90 5.33
CA THR A 107 -13.77 -4.09 5.21
C THR A 107 -14.39 -4.39 6.57
N LEU A 108 -15.70 -4.51 6.64
CA LEU A 108 -16.41 -4.90 7.84
C LEU A 108 -16.50 -6.42 7.96
N LYS A 109 -16.61 -6.91 9.20
CA LYS A 109 -16.85 -8.34 9.49
C LYS A 109 -18.24 -8.80 9.05
N ASP A 110 -19.21 -7.89 9.09
CA ASP A 110 -20.59 -8.13 8.64
C ASP A 110 -21.07 -6.91 7.85
N GLU A 111 -21.44 -7.11 6.58
CA GLU A 111 -21.91 -6.07 5.68
C GLU A 111 -23.40 -5.71 5.87
N SER A 112 -24.14 -6.44 6.71
CA SER A 112 -25.60 -6.28 6.86
C SER A 112 -26.03 -4.98 7.56
N ASN A 113 -25.10 -4.21 8.13
CA ASN A 113 -25.36 -3.03 8.95
C ASN A 113 -25.15 -1.68 8.23
N SER A 114 -25.61 -1.55 6.99
CA SER A 114 -25.43 -0.29 6.22
C SER A 114 -26.05 0.96 6.86
N GLU A 115 -27.11 0.80 7.68
CA GLU A 115 -27.75 1.91 8.39
C GLU A 115 -26.84 2.58 9.44
N THR A 116 -25.81 1.86 9.92
CA THR A 116 -24.89 2.34 10.96
C THR A 116 -23.54 2.85 10.40
N TYR A 117 -23.35 2.88 9.09
CA TYR A 117 -22.06 3.27 8.48
C TYR A 117 -21.55 4.64 8.94
N ASN A 118 -22.44 5.62 9.12
CA ASN A 118 -22.04 6.95 9.59
C ASN A 118 -21.55 6.94 11.04
N ASP A 119 -22.12 6.11 11.89
CA ASP A 119 -21.69 6.00 13.28
C ASP A 119 -20.34 5.25 13.34
N ILE A 120 -20.18 4.17 12.58
CA ILE A 120 -18.91 3.46 12.47
C ILE A 120 -17.79 4.40 11.97
N LYS A 121 -18.06 5.26 10.97
CA LYS A 121 -17.09 6.26 10.49
C LYS A 121 -16.69 7.25 11.59
N LYS A 122 -17.63 7.68 12.43
CA LYS A 122 -17.35 8.57 13.58
C LYS A 122 -16.50 7.86 14.63
N ASP A 123 -16.87 6.64 14.99
CA ASP A 123 -16.17 5.85 16.01
C ASP A 123 -14.73 5.55 15.59
N ILE A 124 -14.51 5.16 14.34
CA ILE A 124 -13.17 4.98 13.77
C ILE A 124 -12.35 6.26 13.88
N ASN A 125 -12.90 7.41 13.49
CA ASN A 125 -12.19 8.68 13.58
C ASN A 125 -11.96 9.13 15.04
N GLN A 126 -12.80 8.72 15.99
CA GLN A 126 -12.56 8.95 17.43
C GLN A 126 -11.41 8.05 17.93
N LEU A 127 -11.35 6.78 17.56
CA LEU A 127 -10.25 5.87 17.89
C LEU A 127 -8.92 6.40 17.39
N ILE A 128 -8.85 6.77 16.12
CA ILE A 128 -7.65 7.36 15.51
C ILE A 128 -7.22 8.63 16.27
N SER A 129 -8.18 9.52 16.55
CA SER A 129 -7.90 10.77 17.27
C SER A 129 -7.35 10.53 18.66
N LYS A 130 -7.85 9.51 19.36
CA LYS A 130 -7.44 9.16 20.74
C LYS A 130 -6.05 8.52 20.77
N GLN A 131 -5.72 7.65 19.79
CA GLN A 131 -4.48 6.89 19.83
C GLN A 131 -3.31 7.61 19.15
N ILE A 132 -3.58 8.38 18.09
CA ILE A 132 -2.55 9.00 17.27
C ILE A 132 -2.64 10.53 17.34
N GLY A 133 -3.84 11.05 17.23
CA GLY A 133 -4.12 12.48 17.27
C GLY A 133 -5.05 12.94 16.15
N PRO A 134 -5.63 14.16 16.28
CA PRO A 134 -6.62 14.69 15.33
C PRO A 134 -6.11 14.84 13.90
N ILE A 135 -4.80 14.99 13.72
CA ILE A 135 -4.16 15.14 12.40
C ILE A 135 -4.28 13.88 11.54
N ALA A 136 -4.43 12.71 12.17
CA ALA A 136 -4.52 11.42 11.51
C ALA A 136 -5.95 10.99 11.18
N LYS A 137 -6.96 11.84 11.42
CA LYS A 137 -8.34 11.56 11.04
C LYS A 137 -8.47 11.34 9.54
N LEU A 138 -9.29 10.36 9.19
CA LEU A 138 -9.60 10.08 7.80
C LEU A 138 -10.61 11.12 7.28
N ASP A 139 -10.25 11.79 6.20
CA ASP A 139 -11.16 12.73 5.51
C ASP A 139 -12.22 11.98 4.70
N ARG A 140 -11.85 10.78 4.20
CA ARG A 140 -12.77 9.90 3.48
C ARG A 140 -12.63 8.46 3.96
N ILE A 141 -13.77 7.79 4.16
CA ILE A 141 -13.87 6.37 4.52
C ILE A 141 -14.87 5.72 3.57
N GLU A 142 -14.43 4.65 2.91
CA GLU A 142 -15.30 3.81 2.10
C GLU A 142 -15.28 2.38 2.60
N PHE A 143 -16.47 1.84 2.84
CA PHE A 143 -16.63 0.43 3.16
C PHE A 143 -16.62 -0.38 1.87
N VAL A 144 -15.72 -1.35 1.80
CA VAL A 144 -15.46 -2.15 0.61
C VAL A 144 -15.59 -3.65 0.93
N PRO A 145 -16.00 -4.48 -0.05
CA PRO A 145 -16.22 -5.91 0.19
C PRO A 145 -14.92 -6.71 0.39
N GLY A 146 -13.77 -6.07 0.25
CA GLY A 146 -12.47 -6.65 0.44
C GLY A 146 -11.37 -5.74 -0.08
N LEU A 147 -10.11 -6.06 0.24
CA LEU A 147 -8.94 -5.34 -0.22
C LEU A 147 -8.19 -6.15 -1.29
N PRO A 148 -7.66 -5.52 -2.35
CA PRO A 148 -6.88 -6.22 -3.37
C PRO A 148 -5.59 -6.75 -2.75
N LYS A 149 -5.35 -8.07 -2.87
CA LYS A 149 -4.20 -8.75 -2.26
C LYS A 149 -3.39 -9.52 -3.28
N THR A 150 -2.09 -9.61 -3.04
CA THR A 150 -1.23 -10.59 -3.72
C THR A 150 -1.58 -11.99 -3.27
N ARG A 151 -1.10 -13.02 -3.98
CA ARG A 151 -1.24 -14.44 -3.57
C ARG A 151 -0.60 -14.75 -2.22
N SER A 152 0.36 -13.93 -1.77
CA SER A 152 0.96 -14.02 -0.42
C SER A 152 0.17 -13.25 0.66
N GLY A 153 -1.01 -12.71 0.34
CA GLY A 153 -1.86 -11.99 1.28
C GLY A 153 -1.50 -10.51 1.51
N LYS A 154 -0.50 -9.98 0.79
CA LYS A 154 -0.09 -8.58 0.94
C LYS A 154 -1.07 -7.65 0.24
N ILE A 155 -1.58 -6.63 0.94
CA ILE A 155 -2.47 -5.60 0.40
C ILE A 155 -1.74 -4.77 -0.66
N MET A 156 -2.38 -4.58 -1.81
CA MET A 156 -1.85 -3.83 -2.95
C MET A 156 -2.26 -2.36 -2.89
N ARG A 157 -1.68 -1.60 -1.93
CA ARG A 157 -1.96 -0.16 -1.74
C ARG A 157 -1.75 0.67 -3.00
N ARG A 158 -0.84 0.25 -3.88
CA ARG A 158 -0.63 0.91 -5.18
C ARG A 158 -1.92 0.96 -6.02
N ILE A 159 -2.71 -0.11 -6.02
CA ILE A 159 -3.99 -0.18 -6.76
C ILE A 159 -5.02 0.73 -6.08
N LEU A 160 -5.16 0.64 -4.76
CA LEU A 160 -6.07 1.48 -3.98
C LEU A 160 -5.78 2.98 -4.16
N ARG A 161 -4.48 3.36 -4.14
CA ARG A 161 -4.05 4.74 -4.39
C ARG A 161 -4.46 5.22 -5.78
N LYS A 162 -4.26 4.42 -6.82
CA LYS A 162 -4.67 4.76 -8.18
C LYS A 162 -6.18 4.92 -8.32
N ILE A 163 -6.97 4.06 -7.68
CA ILE A 163 -8.44 4.20 -7.66
C ILE A 163 -8.84 5.49 -6.94
N ALA A 164 -8.22 5.80 -5.80
CA ALA A 164 -8.49 7.03 -5.06
C ALA A 164 -8.16 8.32 -5.83
N HIS A 165 -7.22 8.23 -6.78
CA HIS A 165 -6.81 9.32 -7.67
C HIS A 165 -7.53 9.33 -9.02
N ASP A 166 -8.55 8.47 -9.20
CA ASP A 166 -9.26 8.30 -10.50
C ASP A 166 -8.35 7.87 -11.67
N ASP A 167 -7.19 7.27 -11.37
CA ASP A 167 -6.24 6.78 -12.37
C ASP A 167 -6.47 5.29 -12.71
N ILE A 168 -7.70 4.98 -13.13
CA ILE A 168 -8.13 3.59 -13.37
C ILE A 168 -7.44 3.00 -14.60
N LYS A 169 -7.10 3.83 -15.60
CA LYS A 169 -6.49 3.36 -16.83
C LYS A 169 -5.08 2.77 -16.63
N ASN A 170 -4.43 3.13 -15.55
CA ASN A 170 -3.05 2.77 -15.25
C ASN A 170 -2.89 1.80 -14.07
N LEU A 171 -3.92 1.01 -13.72
CA LEU A 171 -3.85 0.06 -12.59
C LEU A 171 -2.72 -0.98 -12.74
N GLY A 172 -2.31 -1.26 -13.98
CA GLY A 172 -1.36 -2.31 -14.31
C GLY A 172 -2.01 -3.69 -14.31
N ASP A 173 -1.21 -4.74 -14.30
CA ASP A 173 -1.72 -6.11 -14.30
C ASP A 173 -2.34 -6.47 -12.94
N VAL A 174 -3.64 -6.70 -12.94
CA VAL A 174 -4.43 -7.12 -11.78
C VAL A 174 -4.74 -8.63 -11.80
N SER A 175 -4.41 -9.35 -12.88
CA SER A 175 -4.71 -10.79 -13.03
C SER A 175 -3.92 -11.66 -12.06
N THR A 176 -2.80 -11.15 -11.55
CA THR A 176 -1.92 -11.83 -10.58
C THR A 176 -2.39 -11.72 -9.13
N LEU A 177 -3.45 -10.95 -8.87
CA LEU A 177 -4.04 -10.80 -7.55
C LEU A 177 -4.71 -12.10 -7.09
N LEU A 178 -4.85 -12.25 -5.78
CA LEU A 178 -5.62 -13.34 -5.16
C LEU A 178 -7.13 -13.18 -5.48
N ASN A 179 -7.61 -11.93 -5.51
CA ASN A 179 -9.02 -11.56 -5.63
C ASN A 179 -9.20 -10.40 -6.63
N PRO A 180 -8.93 -10.59 -7.93
CA PRO A 180 -8.95 -9.52 -8.92
C PRO A 180 -10.33 -8.87 -9.10
N GLU A 181 -11.42 -9.61 -8.84
CA GLU A 181 -12.81 -9.14 -8.92
C GLU A 181 -13.12 -8.02 -7.91
N VAL A 182 -12.39 -7.96 -6.80
CA VAL A 182 -12.56 -6.92 -5.76
C VAL A 182 -12.19 -5.54 -6.31
N VAL A 183 -11.21 -5.46 -7.19
CA VAL A 183 -10.78 -4.19 -7.81
C VAL A 183 -11.94 -3.54 -8.54
N LYS A 184 -12.68 -4.31 -9.35
CA LYS A 184 -13.86 -3.80 -10.08
C LYS A 184 -14.95 -3.32 -9.12
N LYS A 185 -15.24 -4.11 -8.07
CA LYS A 185 -16.26 -3.73 -7.06
C LYS A 185 -15.89 -2.42 -6.36
N ILE A 186 -14.61 -2.21 -6.01
CA ILE A 186 -14.14 -0.97 -5.40
C ILE A 186 -14.30 0.21 -6.37
N ILE A 187 -13.94 0.04 -7.64
CA ILE A 187 -14.10 1.08 -8.66
C ILE A 187 -15.58 1.48 -8.78
N ASP A 188 -16.48 0.49 -8.91
CA ASP A 188 -17.92 0.72 -9.04
C ASP A 188 -18.52 1.43 -7.81
N LEU A 189 -17.92 1.27 -6.62
CA LEU A 189 -18.37 1.95 -5.38
C LEU A 189 -17.89 3.40 -5.30
N ILE A 190 -16.67 3.68 -5.75
CA ILE A 190 -16.01 4.98 -5.53
C ILE A 190 -16.34 5.99 -6.63
N LEU A 191 -16.58 5.52 -7.84
CA LEU A 191 -16.82 6.37 -9.03
C LEU A 191 -18.30 6.50 -9.40
N LYS A 192 -19.19 6.09 -8.53
CA LYS A 192 -20.62 6.41 -8.61
C LYS A 192 -20.84 7.83 -8.11
#